data_e52f5455a6c6c7e38f8bc402f2296ed2
#
_entry.id   e52f5455a6c6c7e38f8bc402f2296ed2
#
_cell.length_a   1.000
_cell.length_b   1.000
_cell.length_c   1.000
_cell.angle_alpha   90.00
_cell.angle_beta   90.00
_cell.angle_gamma   90.00
#
_symmetry.space_group_name_H-M   'P 1'
#
loop_
_entity.id
_entity.type
_entity.pdbx_description
1 polymer ?
#
loop_
_entity_poly.entity_id
_entity_poly.type
_entity_poly.pdbx_seq_one_letter_code
_entity_poly.pdbx_strand_id
1 'polypeptide(L)'
;MADKLMDKNFEELCYSCRTGDMDNVDRLISTGVNVNSVDKFDNSPLFLASLCGHEAVVKLLLQRGAVCDRDRYEGARCIYGALTDTIRDTLLSYDISKAVDVKQPFATHISSMYNDEGFLKRDITFRVSNGKLFTAHKFLLCARSEILAEKMVNEWAKHEIVSLEVRPDIFDIFLKFLYLIPILHQIEPGQYEELIELSSKFDIELLPEFLDKARHTADPTEKSRLMSDYQYKFTEVARSQLLIFVNNCIFRSTVDLANSERRVFSLMNCPAYPDVQLMVKNRNGAIRIYPCHLAVLNRAEYFKVMFTNDFKEKVTYIKAKHVTGKYNSIIPQLTLPNCEFEVAEIILRYLYADNTDIPWMYAVDVLLLADILLEDRLKTIASTIITQSKEFIQQYNVFDVLYLSWEIGVERLEQFAAKFIAIHLQELYKDPEIKRAIMLSSQRISLRQETDTIELVDDIRYYLLRKYSFEPDDVELFENQDDLEYLKQVGYLEYRKDMGMLDNILANLELDV
;
A
#
# COMPACT_ATOMS: atom_id res chain seq x y z
N MET A 1 -11.38 1.78 -22.41
CA MET A 1 -11.23 0.50 -21.72
C MET A 1 -10.89 0.72 -20.25
N ALA A 2 -10.03 1.68 -19.90
CA ALA A 2 -9.69 2.02 -18.50
C ALA A 2 -10.91 2.45 -17.68
N ASP A 3 -11.78 3.33 -18.20
CA ASP A 3 -12.98 3.79 -17.47
C ASP A 3 -13.93 2.66 -17.09
N LYS A 4 -14.16 1.70 -17.99
CA LYS A 4 -15.01 0.53 -17.69
C LYS A 4 -14.42 -0.42 -16.66
N LEU A 5 -13.10 -0.45 -16.53
CA LEU A 5 -12.41 -1.26 -15.52
C LEU A 5 -12.47 -0.57 -14.14
N MET A 6 -12.35 0.75 -14.11
CA MET A 6 -12.50 1.55 -12.88
C MET A 6 -13.92 1.45 -12.31
N ASP A 7 -14.96 1.55 -13.15
CA ASP A 7 -16.35 1.36 -12.74
C ASP A 7 -16.57 -0.02 -12.10
N LYS A 8 -16.02 -1.08 -12.72
CA LYS A 8 -16.14 -2.43 -12.20
C LYS A 8 -15.44 -2.63 -10.86
N ASN A 9 -14.24 -2.07 -10.69
CA ASN A 9 -13.50 -2.15 -9.43
C ASN A 9 -14.20 -1.38 -8.31
N PHE A 10 -14.86 -0.27 -8.65
CA PHE A 10 -15.64 0.48 -7.68
C PHE A 10 -16.92 -0.27 -7.26
N GLU A 11 -17.62 -0.92 -8.20
CA GLU A 11 -18.77 -1.78 -7.88
C GLU A 11 -18.35 -2.94 -6.96
N GLU A 12 -17.19 -3.54 -7.23
CA GLU A 12 -16.60 -4.59 -6.39
C GLU A 12 -16.23 -4.07 -5.00
N LEU A 13 -15.68 -2.85 -4.87
CA LEU A 13 -15.42 -2.19 -3.59
C LEU A 13 -16.71 -1.99 -2.80
N CYS A 14 -17.76 -1.49 -3.43
CA CYS A 14 -19.08 -1.33 -2.79
C CYS A 14 -19.66 -2.65 -2.31
N TYR A 15 -19.50 -3.71 -3.10
CA TYR A 15 -19.92 -5.06 -2.71
C TYR A 15 -19.14 -5.57 -1.50
N SER A 16 -17.81 -5.46 -1.53
CA SER A 16 -16.93 -5.88 -0.43
C SER A 16 -17.21 -5.12 0.87
N CYS A 17 -17.56 -3.83 0.78
CA CYS A 17 -18.00 -3.04 1.94
C CYS A 17 -19.33 -3.52 2.54
N ARG A 18 -20.26 -4.05 1.71
CA ARG A 18 -21.52 -4.62 2.18
C ARG A 18 -21.35 -5.99 2.83
N THR A 19 -20.39 -6.77 2.37
CA THR A 19 -20.14 -8.14 2.86
C THR A 19 -19.11 -8.21 3.98
N GLY A 20 -18.42 -7.10 4.29
CA GLY A 20 -17.41 -7.05 5.32
C GLY A 20 -16.06 -7.65 4.91
N ASP A 21 -15.80 -7.86 3.61
CA ASP A 21 -14.54 -8.39 3.10
C ASP A 21 -13.43 -7.35 3.18
N MET A 22 -12.81 -7.26 4.36
CA MET A 22 -11.77 -6.27 4.67
C MET A 22 -10.56 -6.38 3.76
N ASP A 23 -10.15 -7.60 3.42
CA ASP A 23 -8.96 -7.84 2.59
C ASP A 23 -9.16 -7.36 1.16
N ASN A 24 -10.34 -7.64 0.60
CA ASN A 24 -10.66 -7.18 -0.75
C ASN A 24 -10.86 -5.65 -0.79
N VAL A 25 -11.44 -5.06 0.26
CA VAL A 25 -11.54 -3.61 0.42
C VAL A 25 -10.14 -2.97 0.41
N ASP A 26 -9.21 -3.50 1.23
CA ASP A 26 -7.84 -2.98 1.29
C ASP A 26 -7.09 -3.14 -0.04
N ARG A 27 -7.26 -4.27 -0.71
CA ARG A 27 -6.71 -4.53 -2.05
C ARG A 27 -7.21 -3.51 -3.06
N LEU A 28 -8.53 -3.30 -3.16
CA LEU A 28 -9.13 -2.42 -4.14
C LEU A 28 -8.73 -0.96 -3.93
N ILE A 29 -8.73 -0.50 -2.67
CA ILE A 29 -8.24 0.85 -2.34
C ILE A 29 -6.75 0.97 -2.69
N SER A 30 -5.96 -0.08 -2.45
CA SER A 30 -4.53 -0.11 -2.78
C SER A 30 -4.26 -0.08 -4.29
N THR A 31 -5.18 -0.56 -5.12
CA THR A 31 -5.09 -0.42 -6.59
C THR A 31 -5.53 0.95 -7.11
N GLY A 32 -5.92 1.87 -6.23
CA GLY A 32 -6.25 3.25 -6.61
C GLY A 32 -7.75 3.51 -6.79
N VAL A 33 -8.64 2.61 -6.35
CA VAL A 33 -10.08 2.89 -6.38
C VAL A 33 -10.41 4.00 -5.40
N ASN A 34 -11.15 5.01 -5.86
CA ASN A 34 -11.51 6.16 -5.04
C ASN A 34 -12.51 5.77 -3.95
N VAL A 35 -12.06 5.79 -2.71
CA VAL A 35 -12.84 5.45 -1.51
C VAL A 35 -13.98 6.43 -1.22
N ASN A 36 -13.95 7.64 -1.81
CA ASN A 36 -14.95 8.69 -1.63
C ASN A 36 -15.91 8.83 -2.81
N SER A 37 -15.82 7.97 -3.82
CA SER A 37 -16.83 7.92 -4.89
C SER A 37 -18.15 7.36 -4.36
N VAL A 38 -19.23 7.64 -5.08
CA VAL A 38 -20.57 7.15 -4.76
C VAL A 38 -21.11 6.26 -5.88
N ASP A 39 -21.93 5.29 -5.52
CA ASP A 39 -22.62 4.44 -6.49
C ASP A 39 -23.81 5.19 -7.14
N LYS A 40 -24.49 4.55 -8.08
CA LYS A 40 -25.68 5.10 -8.76
C LYS A 40 -26.85 5.43 -7.85
N PHE A 41 -26.79 5.04 -6.58
CA PHE A 41 -27.77 5.32 -5.54
C PHE A 41 -27.25 6.33 -4.52
N ASP A 42 -26.14 7.01 -4.81
CA ASP A 42 -25.50 7.99 -3.95
C ASP A 42 -24.94 7.40 -2.64
N ASN A 43 -24.53 6.10 -2.65
CA ASN A 43 -23.94 5.45 -1.50
C ASN A 43 -22.42 5.40 -1.63
N SER A 44 -21.72 5.93 -0.63
CA SER A 44 -20.27 5.77 -0.50
C SER A 44 -19.91 4.39 0.08
N PRO A 45 -18.70 3.87 -0.16
CA PRO A 45 -18.20 2.67 0.51
C PRO A 45 -18.32 2.74 2.03
N LEU A 46 -18.01 3.89 2.62
CA LEU A 46 -18.13 4.12 4.07
C LEU A 46 -19.59 4.00 4.56
N PHE A 47 -20.54 4.57 3.82
CA PHE A 47 -21.97 4.44 4.15
C PHE A 47 -22.42 2.99 4.09
N LEU A 48 -22.02 2.24 3.07
CA LEU A 48 -22.39 0.84 2.93
C LEU A 48 -21.84 -0.03 4.07
N ALA A 49 -20.56 0.15 4.42
CA ALA A 49 -19.96 -0.56 5.54
C ALA A 49 -20.61 -0.21 6.89
N SER A 50 -20.94 1.07 7.10
CA SER A 50 -21.63 1.56 8.30
C SER A 50 -23.03 0.99 8.44
N LEU A 51 -23.80 1.01 7.35
CA LEU A 51 -25.17 0.48 7.28
C LEU A 51 -25.23 -1.04 7.50
N CYS A 52 -24.22 -1.77 6.99
CA CYS A 52 -24.14 -3.22 7.11
C CYS A 52 -23.47 -3.70 8.42
N GLY A 53 -22.96 -2.80 9.26
CA GLY A 53 -22.45 -3.12 10.59
C GLY A 53 -21.01 -3.64 10.63
N HIS A 54 -20.22 -3.41 9.57
CA HIS A 54 -18.85 -3.90 9.46
C HIS A 54 -17.83 -2.93 10.07
N GLU A 55 -17.69 -2.94 11.39
CA GLU A 55 -16.84 -2.01 12.15
C GLU A 55 -15.38 -2.01 11.68
N ALA A 56 -14.79 -3.18 11.41
CA ALA A 56 -13.42 -3.30 10.94
C ALA A 56 -13.24 -2.62 9.57
N VAL A 57 -14.19 -2.80 8.65
CA VAL A 57 -14.19 -2.14 7.33
C VAL A 57 -14.37 -0.64 7.47
N VAL A 58 -15.25 -0.17 8.36
CA VAL A 58 -15.42 1.27 8.66
C VAL A 58 -14.10 1.87 9.13
N LYS A 59 -13.42 1.25 10.09
CA LYS A 59 -12.11 1.70 10.57
C LYS A 59 -11.07 1.72 9.45
N LEU A 60 -11.01 0.67 8.64
CA LEU A 60 -10.10 0.61 7.49
C LEU A 60 -10.38 1.73 6.49
N LEU A 61 -11.64 1.94 6.08
CA LEU A 61 -12.02 2.99 5.15
C LEU A 61 -11.65 4.39 5.67
N LEU A 62 -11.94 4.68 6.93
CA LEU A 62 -11.53 5.92 7.58
C LEU A 62 -10.00 6.06 7.59
N GLN A 63 -9.29 4.98 7.88
CA GLN A 63 -7.83 4.94 7.83
C GLN A 63 -7.26 5.14 6.42
N ARG A 64 -7.99 4.77 5.40
CA ARG A 64 -7.63 4.92 3.98
C ARG A 64 -8.16 6.22 3.35
N GLY A 65 -8.66 7.16 4.16
CA GLY A 65 -9.07 8.49 3.72
C GLY A 65 -10.53 8.64 3.31
N ALA A 66 -11.41 7.73 3.75
CA ALA A 66 -12.83 7.95 3.62
C ALA A 66 -13.25 9.17 4.46
N VAL A 67 -14.03 10.06 3.85
CA VAL A 67 -14.50 11.30 4.47
C VAL A 67 -15.84 11.07 5.14
N CYS A 68 -15.93 11.40 6.43
CA CYS A 68 -17.18 11.43 7.19
C CYS A 68 -17.37 12.83 7.80
N ASP A 69 -17.90 13.75 7.02
CA ASP A 69 -18.21 15.10 7.49
C ASP A 69 -19.63 15.14 8.04
N ARG A 70 -19.79 15.24 9.36
CA ARG A 70 -21.09 15.26 10.01
C ARG A 70 -21.95 16.47 9.62
N ASP A 71 -21.33 17.55 9.18
CA ASP A 71 -22.02 18.77 8.76
C ASP A 71 -22.47 18.69 7.29
N ARG A 72 -22.19 17.56 6.62
CA ARG A 72 -22.62 17.27 5.25
C ARG A 72 -23.59 16.11 5.20
N TYR A 73 -24.43 16.11 4.16
CA TYR A 73 -25.45 15.08 3.94
C TYR A 73 -24.87 13.66 3.94
N GLU A 74 -23.74 13.44 3.25
CA GLU A 74 -23.11 12.13 3.12
C GLU A 74 -22.56 11.60 4.45
N GLY A 75 -21.87 12.47 5.21
CA GLY A 75 -21.37 12.11 6.53
C GLY A 75 -22.48 11.90 7.55
N ALA A 76 -23.50 12.75 7.53
CA ALA A 76 -24.71 12.58 8.35
C ALA A 76 -25.39 11.23 8.05
N ARG A 77 -25.50 10.81 6.78
CA ARG A 77 -26.03 9.48 6.41
C ARG A 77 -25.20 8.34 7.00
N CYS A 78 -23.87 8.43 6.98
CA CYS A 78 -23.00 7.42 7.59
C CYS A 78 -23.25 7.30 9.09
N ILE A 79 -23.38 8.42 9.80
CA ILE A 79 -23.57 8.46 11.25
C ILE A 79 -24.98 7.96 11.65
N TYR A 80 -26.02 8.50 10.99
CA TYR A 80 -27.42 8.12 11.31
C TYR A 80 -27.79 6.73 10.78
N GLY A 81 -27.15 6.27 9.70
CA GLY A 81 -27.34 4.93 9.15
C GLY A 81 -26.45 3.85 9.79
N ALA A 82 -25.64 4.22 10.78
CA ALA A 82 -24.76 3.26 11.46
C ALA A 82 -25.59 2.18 12.19
N LEU A 83 -25.31 0.91 11.87
CA LEU A 83 -26.04 -0.23 12.42
C LEU A 83 -25.80 -0.40 13.94
N THR A 84 -24.61 -0.03 14.43
CA THR A 84 -24.23 -0.18 15.85
C THR A 84 -23.78 1.15 16.44
N ASP A 85 -23.93 1.29 17.76
CA ASP A 85 -23.45 2.49 18.47
C ASP A 85 -21.93 2.60 18.44
N THR A 86 -21.19 1.47 18.42
CA THR A 86 -19.73 1.46 18.29
C THR A 86 -19.25 2.06 16.97
N ILE A 87 -19.93 1.77 15.86
CA ILE A 87 -19.65 2.38 14.55
C ILE A 87 -19.99 3.88 14.61
N ARG A 88 -21.13 4.24 15.17
CA ARG A 88 -21.55 5.64 15.32
C ARG A 88 -20.52 6.45 16.11
N ASP A 89 -20.06 5.93 17.26
CA ASP A 89 -19.06 6.58 18.09
C ASP A 89 -17.71 6.71 17.37
N THR A 90 -17.33 5.68 16.61
CA THR A 90 -16.13 5.71 15.77
C THR A 90 -16.23 6.84 14.74
N LEU A 91 -17.34 6.98 14.02
CA LEU A 91 -17.57 8.02 13.03
C LEU A 91 -17.61 9.43 13.66
N LEU A 92 -18.25 9.58 14.82
CA LEU A 92 -18.33 10.86 15.53
C LEU A 92 -16.98 11.32 16.11
N SER A 93 -16.16 10.38 16.57
CA SER A 93 -14.84 10.67 17.13
C SER A 93 -13.76 10.91 16.08
N TYR A 94 -14.06 10.63 14.81
CA TYR A 94 -13.09 10.76 13.74
C TYR A 94 -12.94 12.21 13.30
N ASP A 95 -11.72 12.75 13.45
CA ASP A 95 -11.41 14.13 13.06
C ASP A 95 -11.22 14.24 11.55
N ILE A 96 -12.15 14.93 10.88
CA ILE A 96 -12.21 15.07 9.43
C ILE A 96 -10.98 15.77 8.85
N SER A 97 -10.44 16.75 9.56
CA SER A 97 -9.24 17.46 9.09
C SER A 97 -8.04 16.53 8.98
N LYS A 98 -8.04 15.44 9.76
CA LYS A 98 -7.03 14.38 9.69
C LYS A 98 -7.36 13.30 8.68
N ALA A 99 -8.65 13.04 8.40
CA ALA A 99 -9.08 11.95 7.54
C ALA A 99 -8.74 12.16 6.07
N VAL A 100 -8.90 13.39 5.57
CA VAL A 100 -8.62 13.72 4.16
C VAL A 100 -7.12 13.75 3.87
N ASP A 101 -6.31 14.12 4.87
CA ASP A 101 -4.92 14.51 4.67
C ASP A 101 -3.90 13.45 5.07
N VAL A 102 -4.19 12.59 6.03
CA VAL A 102 -3.16 11.83 6.75
C VAL A 102 -3.04 10.38 6.28
N LYS A 103 -3.95 9.85 5.45
CA LYS A 103 -4.04 8.38 5.29
C LYS A 103 -4.10 7.82 3.87
N GLN A 104 -3.75 8.57 2.86
CA GLN A 104 -3.19 7.98 1.65
C GLN A 104 -1.67 7.84 1.88
N PRO A 105 -1.12 6.64 2.16
CA PRO A 105 0.27 6.51 2.61
C PRO A 105 1.27 7.15 1.66
N PHE A 106 0.93 7.17 0.37
CA PHE A 106 1.72 7.81 -0.67
C PHE A 106 1.68 9.35 -0.59
N ALA A 107 0.49 9.95 -0.64
CA ALA A 107 0.34 11.40 -0.63
C ALA A 107 0.84 12.00 0.69
N THR A 108 0.56 11.36 1.81
CA THR A 108 1.06 11.75 3.14
C THR A 108 2.58 11.73 3.19
N HIS A 109 3.21 10.70 2.62
CA HIS A 109 4.67 10.62 2.59
C HIS A 109 5.28 11.74 1.74
N ILE A 110 4.76 11.96 0.52
CA ILE A 110 5.24 13.04 -0.36
C ILE A 110 5.04 14.42 0.29
N SER A 111 3.89 14.67 0.95
CA SER A 111 3.63 15.94 1.63
C SER A 111 4.51 16.14 2.86
N SER A 112 4.85 15.09 3.60
CA SER A 112 5.75 15.18 4.74
C SER A 112 7.15 15.69 4.36
N MET A 113 7.62 15.38 3.16
CA MET A 113 8.92 15.86 2.65
C MET A 113 8.99 17.38 2.53
N TYR A 114 7.86 18.08 2.39
CA TYR A 114 7.83 19.55 2.29
C TYR A 114 8.19 20.24 3.61
N ASN A 115 7.76 19.69 4.73
CA ASN A 115 7.96 20.29 6.07
C ASN A 115 9.16 19.70 6.82
N ASP A 116 9.76 18.62 6.30
CA ASP A 116 10.90 17.98 6.95
C ASP A 116 12.16 18.83 6.78
N GLU A 117 12.56 19.52 7.89
CA GLU A 117 13.81 20.28 7.97
C GLU A 117 15.00 19.41 8.37
N GLY A 118 14.78 18.08 8.51
CA GLY A 118 15.78 17.14 8.98
C GLY A 118 16.98 16.97 8.06
N PHE A 119 17.54 15.78 8.06
CA PHE A 119 18.74 15.43 7.29
C PHE A 119 18.46 15.19 5.79
N LEU A 120 17.21 15.16 5.34
CA LEU A 120 16.85 14.96 3.94
C LEU A 120 17.39 16.07 3.05
N LYS A 121 17.98 15.66 1.92
CA LYS A 121 18.66 16.60 1.01
C LYS A 121 17.66 17.30 0.12
N ARG A 122 17.46 18.60 0.35
CA ARG A 122 16.85 19.51 -0.62
C ARG A 122 17.98 20.15 -1.42
N ASP A 123 17.99 19.95 -2.71
CA ASP A 123 19.13 20.18 -3.58
C ASP A 123 18.93 21.31 -4.60
N ILE A 124 17.82 22.05 -4.49
CA ILE A 124 17.59 23.29 -5.21
C ILE A 124 16.93 24.35 -4.31
N THR A 125 17.31 25.60 -4.53
CA THR A 125 16.73 26.75 -3.82
C THR A 125 16.17 27.75 -4.82
N PHE A 126 14.93 28.19 -4.61
CA PHE A 126 14.30 29.25 -5.39
C PHE A 126 14.28 30.54 -4.59
N ARG A 127 14.66 31.65 -5.22
CA ARG A 127 14.53 33.01 -4.69
C ARG A 127 13.41 33.71 -5.45
N VAL A 128 12.37 34.13 -4.73
CA VAL A 128 11.20 34.79 -5.30
C VAL A 128 11.25 36.32 -5.12
N SER A 129 10.29 37.07 -5.69
CA SER A 129 10.31 38.52 -5.86
C SER A 129 10.67 39.36 -4.63
N ASN A 130 10.35 38.93 -3.41
CA ASN A 130 10.73 39.65 -2.18
C ASN A 130 12.05 39.18 -1.54
N GLY A 131 12.80 38.30 -2.23
CA GLY A 131 14.02 37.71 -1.72
C GLY A 131 13.80 36.47 -0.81
N LYS A 132 12.54 36.04 -0.57
CA LYS A 132 12.22 34.83 0.19
C LYS A 132 12.80 33.60 -0.53
N LEU A 133 13.34 32.68 0.24
CA LEU A 133 13.94 31.44 -0.26
C LEU A 133 13.01 30.25 0.01
N PHE A 134 12.90 29.39 -1.01
CA PHE A 134 12.19 28.12 -0.93
C PHE A 134 13.12 27.01 -1.39
N THR A 135 13.23 25.96 -0.59
CA THR A 135 14.06 24.78 -0.93
C THR A 135 13.18 23.62 -1.37
N ALA A 136 13.66 22.83 -2.32
CA ALA A 136 12.91 21.70 -2.87
C ALA A 136 13.83 20.54 -3.26
N HIS A 137 13.22 19.40 -3.64
CA HIS A 137 13.90 18.22 -4.15
C HIS A 137 13.84 18.22 -5.68
N LYS A 138 14.98 18.24 -6.36
CA LYS A 138 15.06 18.21 -7.83
C LYS A 138 14.31 17.03 -8.42
N PHE A 139 14.52 15.83 -7.87
CA PHE A 139 13.88 14.63 -8.39
C PHE A 139 12.35 14.73 -8.44
N LEU A 140 11.74 15.29 -7.38
CA LEU A 140 10.29 15.45 -7.31
C LEU A 140 9.80 16.47 -8.33
N LEU A 141 10.46 17.62 -8.43
CA LEU A 141 10.12 18.64 -9.44
C LEU A 141 10.25 18.09 -10.86
N CYS A 142 11.33 17.35 -11.15
CA CYS A 142 11.54 16.71 -12.46
C CYS A 142 10.52 15.62 -12.76
N ALA A 143 10.10 14.87 -11.74
CA ALA A 143 9.06 13.86 -11.92
C ALA A 143 7.68 14.49 -12.20
N ARG A 144 7.40 15.66 -11.61
CA ARG A 144 6.09 16.32 -11.68
C ARG A 144 5.90 17.22 -12.91
N SER A 145 6.96 17.59 -13.61
CA SER A 145 6.91 18.47 -14.78
C SER A 145 8.09 18.24 -15.72
N GLU A 146 7.80 17.98 -16.99
CA GLU A 146 8.82 17.83 -18.03
C GLU A 146 9.57 19.14 -18.27
N ILE A 147 8.89 20.30 -18.22
CA ILE A 147 9.53 21.62 -18.37
C ILE A 147 10.49 21.89 -17.20
N LEU A 148 10.11 21.53 -15.96
CA LEU A 148 11.03 21.66 -14.83
C LEU A 148 12.23 20.73 -15.00
N ALA A 149 12.04 19.50 -15.48
CA ALA A 149 13.13 18.57 -15.76
C ALA A 149 14.08 19.12 -16.84
N GLU A 150 13.54 19.68 -17.93
CA GLU A 150 14.34 20.30 -18.99
C GLU A 150 15.15 21.49 -18.46
N LYS A 151 14.53 22.36 -17.67
CA LYS A 151 15.23 23.51 -17.05
C LYS A 151 16.33 23.08 -16.09
N MET A 152 16.11 22.02 -15.30
CA MET A 152 17.12 21.46 -14.39
C MET A 152 18.37 20.94 -15.14
N VAL A 153 18.18 20.38 -16.32
CA VAL A 153 19.28 19.86 -17.15
C VAL A 153 20.02 20.99 -17.88
N ASN A 154 19.30 22.00 -18.37
CA ASN A 154 19.82 23.04 -19.22
C ASN A 154 20.13 24.35 -18.47
N GLU A 155 19.09 25.12 -18.20
CA GLU A 155 19.19 26.50 -17.70
C GLU A 155 19.70 26.55 -16.25
N TRP A 156 19.21 25.64 -15.39
CA TRP A 156 19.49 25.64 -13.96
C TRP A 156 20.56 24.63 -13.54
N ALA A 157 21.17 23.91 -14.48
CA ALA A 157 22.13 22.84 -14.20
C ALA A 157 23.28 23.24 -13.27
N LYS A 158 23.76 24.50 -13.38
CA LYS A 158 24.89 25.03 -12.62
C LYS A 158 24.49 25.94 -11.46
N HIS A 159 23.18 26.13 -11.25
CA HIS A 159 22.67 27.07 -10.26
C HIS A 159 22.15 26.33 -9.03
N GLU A 160 22.69 26.65 -7.86
CA GLU A 160 22.14 26.20 -6.57
C GLU A 160 20.92 27.04 -6.16
N ILE A 161 20.92 28.33 -6.59
CA ILE A 161 19.83 29.27 -6.32
C ILE A 161 19.30 29.78 -7.67
N VAL A 162 18.02 29.56 -7.91
CA VAL A 162 17.29 30.00 -9.10
C VAL A 162 16.39 31.19 -8.69
N SER A 163 16.50 32.32 -9.43
CA SER A 163 15.66 33.49 -9.17
C SER A 163 14.42 33.45 -10.07
N LEU A 164 13.24 33.61 -9.47
CA LEU A 164 11.94 33.65 -10.14
C LEU A 164 11.20 34.93 -9.77
N GLU A 165 10.64 35.59 -10.77
CA GLU A 165 9.76 36.78 -10.58
C GLU A 165 8.32 36.30 -10.32
N VAL A 166 8.08 35.78 -9.12
CA VAL A 166 6.78 35.26 -8.68
C VAL A 166 6.53 35.72 -7.25
N ARG A 167 5.29 36.00 -6.89
CA ARG A 167 4.90 36.34 -5.52
C ARG A 167 5.14 35.15 -4.60
N PRO A 168 5.62 35.40 -3.34
CA PRO A 168 5.96 34.34 -2.40
C PRO A 168 4.78 33.42 -2.01
N ASP A 169 3.60 33.98 -1.85
CA ASP A 169 2.37 33.24 -1.53
C ASP A 169 1.94 32.34 -2.69
N ILE A 170 2.02 32.81 -3.92
CA ILE A 170 1.72 32.02 -5.13
C ILE A 170 2.70 30.87 -5.28
N PHE A 171 3.99 31.15 -5.10
CA PHE A 171 5.02 30.12 -5.22
C PHE A 171 4.94 29.06 -4.11
N ASP A 172 4.56 29.46 -2.88
CA ASP A 172 4.32 28.55 -1.77
C ASP A 172 3.18 27.57 -2.07
N ILE A 173 2.05 28.10 -2.57
CA ILE A 173 0.90 27.28 -3.01
C ILE A 173 1.31 26.32 -4.13
N PHE A 174 2.04 26.82 -5.12
CA PHE A 174 2.53 26.02 -6.23
C PHE A 174 3.42 24.86 -5.78
N LEU A 175 4.38 25.13 -4.89
CA LEU A 175 5.24 24.08 -4.33
C LEU A 175 4.44 23.07 -3.50
N LYS A 176 3.56 23.55 -2.62
CA LYS A 176 2.68 22.70 -1.81
C LYS A 176 1.85 21.76 -2.67
N PHE A 177 1.35 22.25 -3.81
CA PHE A 177 0.64 21.43 -4.78
C PHE A 177 1.53 20.33 -5.37
N LEU A 178 2.77 20.64 -5.77
CA LEU A 178 3.70 19.64 -6.27
C LEU A 178 4.03 18.55 -5.24
N TYR A 179 4.04 18.90 -3.96
CA TYR A 179 4.23 17.99 -2.83
C TYR A 179 2.93 17.32 -2.34
N LEU A 180 1.84 17.42 -3.07
CA LEU A 180 0.54 16.82 -2.73
C LEU A 180 -0.04 17.28 -1.39
N ILE A 181 0.33 18.46 -0.92
CA ILE A 181 -0.28 19.05 0.28
C ILE A 181 -1.71 19.50 -0.08
N PRO A 182 -2.72 19.13 0.71
CA PRO A 182 -4.11 19.45 0.42
C PRO A 182 -4.42 20.92 0.75
N ILE A 183 -4.19 21.81 -0.22
CA ILE A 183 -4.32 23.25 -0.07
C ILE A 183 -5.46 23.84 -0.89
N LEU A 184 -6.22 23.03 -1.65
CA LEU A 184 -7.22 23.55 -2.59
C LEU A 184 -8.26 24.46 -1.91
N HIS A 185 -8.59 24.19 -0.66
CA HIS A 185 -9.50 24.99 0.16
C HIS A 185 -8.91 26.33 0.65
N GLN A 186 -7.57 26.48 0.60
CA GLN A 186 -6.86 27.68 1.06
C GLN A 186 -6.60 28.68 -0.06
N ILE A 187 -6.85 28.31 -1.33
CA ILE A 187 -6.58 29.16 -2.48
C ILE A 187 -7.69 30.23 -2.60
N GLU A 188 -7.29 31.49 -2.51
CA GLU A 188 -8.21 32.62 -2.63
C GLU A 188 -8.48 32.97 -4.10
N PRO A 189 -9.68 33.47 -4.45
CA PRO A 189 -10.02 33.87 -5.83
C PRO A 189 -9.03 34.86 -6.46
N GLY A 190 -8.44 35.74 -5.65
CA GLY A 190 -7.45 36.74 -6.11
C GLY A 190 -6.07 36.12 -6.50
N GLN A 191 -5.86 34.84 -6.24
CA GLN A 191 -4.61 34.12 -6.55
C GLN A 191 -4.75 33.26 -7.81
N TYR A 192 -5.96 33.04 -8.33
CA TYR A 192 -6.23 32.09 -9.41
C TYR A 192 -5.48 32.43 -10.69
N GLU A 193 -5.45 33.68 -11.13
CA GLU A 193 -4.82 34.05 -12.40
C GLU A 193 -3.32 33.83 -12.40
N GLU A 194 -2.64 34.27 -11.34
CA GLU A 194 -1.20 34.07 -11.21
C GLU A 194 -0.82 32.59 -11.06
N LEU A 195 -1.67 31.79 -10.36
CA LEU A 195 -1.46 30.35 -10.26
C LEU A 195 -1.69 29.64 -11.59
N ILE A 196 -2.69 30.04 -12.37
CA ILE A 196 -2.94 29.50 -13.71
C ILE A 196 -1.76 29.82 -14.63
N GLU A 197 -1.26 31.06 -14.61
CA GLU A 197 -0.09 31.47 -15.42
C GLU A 197 1.16 30.67 -15.02
N LEU A 198 1.44 30.56 -13.71
CA LEU A 198 2.59 29.81 -13.20
C LEU A 198 2.52 28.31 -13.53
N SER A 199 1.33 27.72 -13.36
CA SER A 199 1.09 26.32 -13.66
C SER A 199 1.22 26.01 -15.14
N SER A 200 0.69 26.89 -16.00
CA SER A 200 0.82 26.76 -17.45
C SER A 200 2.27 26.93 -17.91
N LYS A 201 3.02 27.85 -17.28
CA LYS A 201 4.45 28.06 -17.57
C LYS A 201 5.29 26.81 -17.31
N PHE A 202 4.92 26.00 -16.33
CA PHE A 202 5.62 24.76 -15.95
C PHE A 202 4.87 23.50 -16.35
N ASP A 203 3.85 23.61 -17.19
CA ASP A 203 3.04 22.49 -17.70
C ASP A 203 2.54 21.57 -16.57
N ILE A 204 1.93 22.18 -15.56
CA ILE A 204 1.31 21.44 -14.46
C ILE A 204 -0.13 21.14 -14.83
N GLU A 205 -0.37 19.89 -15.19
CA GLU A 205 -1.70 19.41 -15.54
C GLU A 205 -2.71 19.60 -14.40
N LEU A 206 -3.99 19.68 -14.76
CA LEU A 206 -5.16 19.71 -13.90
C LEU A 206 -5.31 20.94 -12.97
N LEU A 207 -4.22 21.59 -12.52
CA LEU A 207 -4.36 22.75 -11.61
C LEU A 207 -5.03 23.94 -12.30
N PRO A 208 -4.68 24.34 -13.53
CA PRO A 208 -5.43 25.38 -14.26
C PRO A 208 -6.90 25.01 -14.48
N GLU A 209 -7.18 23.75 -14.83
CA GLU A 209 -8.54 23.27 -15.05
C GLU A 209 -9.38 23.34 -13.76
N PHE A 210 -8.79 22.91 -12.63
CA PHE A 210 -9.44 23.01 -11.32
C PHE A 210 -9.78 24.47 -10.98
N LEU A 211 -8.80 25.38 -11.11
CA LEU A 211 -8.97 26.78 -10.74
C LEU A 211 -10.04 27.47 -11.59
N ASP A 212 -10.10 27.15 -12.89
CA ASP A 212 -11.12 27.66 -13.79
C ASP A 212 -12.53 27.17 -13.39
N LYS A 213 -12.70 25.88 -13.13
CA LYS A 213 -13.95 25.30 -12.63
C LYS A 213 -14.35 25.86 -11.26
N ALA A 214 -13.40 25.97 -10.34
CA ALA A 214 -13.64 26.50 -9.00
C ALA A 214 -14.09 27.99 -9.01
N ARG A 215 -13.64 28.76 -10.00
CA ARG A 215 -14.09 30.16 -10.23
C ARG A 215 -15.57 30.24 -10.59
N HIS A 216 -16.06 29.27 -11.36
CA HIS A 216 -17.45 29.28 -11.88
C HIS A 216 -18.43 28.53 -10.97
N THR A 217 -17.97 27.80 -9.98
CA THR A 217 -18.81 27.06 -9.03
C THR A 217 -19.15 27.93 -7.83
N ALA A 218 -20.42 28.34 -7.72
CA ALA A 218 -20.91 29.19 -6.65
C ALA A 218 -21.43 28.40 -5.43
N ASP A 219 -21.96 27.19 -5.67
CA ASP A 219 -22.50 26.35 -4.59
C ASP A 219 -21.36 25.75 -3.73
N PRO A 220 -21.38 25.94 -2.39
CA PRO A 220 -20.38 25.41 -1.49
C PRO A 220 -20.28 23.88 -1.52
N THR A 221 -21.38 23.16 -1.71
CA THR A 221 -21.41 21.70 -1.76
C THR A 221 -20.76 21.18 -3.02
N GLU A 222 -21.11 21.75 -4.18
CA GLU A 222 -20.46 21.41 -5.46
C GLU A 222 -18.97 21.76 -5.44
N LYS A 223 -18.61 22.91 -4.87
CA LYS A 223 -17.19 23.31 -4.73
C LYS A 223 -16.41 22.31 -3.89
N SER A 224 -17.00 21.78 -2.84
CA SER A 224 -16.36 20.79 -1.99
C SER A 224 -16.19 19.43 -2.66
N ARG A 225 -17.21 18.98 -3.43
CA ARG A 225 -17.09 17.78 -4.28
C ARG A 225 -15.97 17.95 -5.31
N LEU A 226 -15.96 19.11 -5.98
CA LEU A 226 -14.91 19.44 -6.94
C LEU A 226 -13.50 19.36 -6.32
N MET A 227 -13.32 19.91 -5.12
CA MET A 227 -12.03 19.83 -4.40
C MET A 227 -11.61 18.40 -4.10
N SER A 228 -12.54 17.57 -3.61
CA SER A 228 -12.27 16.16 -3.30
C SER A 228 -11.89 15.38 -4.56
N ASP A 229 -12.64 15.53 -5.64
CA ASP A 229 -12.39 14.85 -6.91
C ASP A 229 -11.05 15.25 -7.52
N TYR A 230 -10.71 16.54 -7.47
CA TYR A 230 -9.43 17.00 -8.01
C TYR A 230 -8.25 16.61 -7.11
N GLN A 231 -8.40 16.60 -5.79
CA GLN A 231 -7.36 16.13 -4.88
C GLN A 231 -7.00 14.67 -5.18
N TYR A 232 -8.00 13.83 -5.43
CA TYR A 232 -7.79 12.46 -5.87
C TYR A 232 -7.08 12.39 -7.23
N LYS A 233 -7.58 13.11 -8.25
CA LYS A 233 -6.96 13.15 -9.59
C LYS A 233 -5.49 13.61 -9.54
N PHE A 234 -5.19 14.61 -8.72
CA PHE A 234 -3.81 15.10 -8.53
C PHE A 234 -2.89 14.03 -7.96
N THR A 235 -3.40 13.24 -7.02
CA THR A 235 -2.64 12.12 -6.44
C THR A 235 -2.38 11.04 -7.49
N GLU A 236 -3.38 10.70 -8.31
CA GLU A 236 -3.23 9.69 -9.37
C GLU A 236 -2.27 10.14 -10.48
N VAL A 237 -2.36 11.40 -10.90
CA VAL A 237 -1.39 11.97 -11.87
C VAL A 237 0.02 11.95 -11.28
N ALA A 238 0.20 12.36 -10.02
CA ALA A 238 1.50 12.32 -9.36
C ALA A 238 2.07 10.91 -9.28
N ARG A 239 1.23 9.92 -8.98
CA ARG A 239 1.58 8.50 -8.93
C ARG A 239 2.09 8.01 -10.29
N SER A 240 1.35 8.32 -11.35
CA SER A 240 1.74 7.98 -12.73
C SER A 240 3.05 8.66 -13.15
N GLN A 241 3.21 9.94 -12.84
CA GLN A 241 4.42 10.72 -13.14
C GLN A 241 5.65 10.16 -12.41
N LEU A 242 5.51 9.82 -11.12
CA LEU A 242 6.61 9.20 -10.36
C LEU A 242 6.93 7.79 -10.85
N LEU A 243 5.96 7.02 -11.30
CA LEU A 243 6.20 5.71 -11.91
C LEU A 243 6.99 5.84 -13.22
N ILE A 244 6.65 6.82 -14.07
CA ILE A 244 7.41 7.15 -15.29
C ILE A 244 8.84 7.57 -14.92
N PHE A 245 9.01 8.40 -13.91
CA PHE A 245 10.32 8.82 -13.43
C PHE A 245 11.17 7.64 -12.95
N VAL A 246 10.62 6.72 -12.17
CA VAL A 246 11.31 5.50 -11.73
C VAL A 246 11.79 4.69 -12.91
N ASN A 247 10.90 4.41 -13.87
CA ASN A 247 11.23 3.57 -15.01
C ASN A 247 12.27 4.24 -15.94
N ASN A 248 12.19 5.56 -16.17
CA ASN A 248 13.02 6.27 -17.13
C ASN A 248 14.31 6.86 -16.53
N CYS A 249 14.30 7.26 -15.26
CA CYS A 249 15.45 7.93 -14.65
C CYS A 249 16.21 6.99 -13.69
N ILE A 250 15.51 6.19 -12.87
CA ILE A 250 16.17 5.30 -11.91
C ILE A 250 16.62 4.02 -12.60
N PHE A 251 15.70 3.26 -13.21
CA PHE A 251 16.02 1.94 -13.75
C PHE A 251 16.93 2.00 -14.98
N ARG A 252 16.82 3.03 -15.81
CA ARG A 252 17.76 3.22 -16.93
C ARG A 252 19.15 3.70 -16.51
N SER A 253 19.31 4.17 -15.28
CA SER A 253 20.58 4.63 -14.72
C SER A 253 21.21 3.63 -13.74
N THR A 254 20.72 2.39 -13.70
CA THR A 254 21.31 1.32 -12.88
C THR A 254 22.67 0.90 -13.41
N VAL A 255 23.51 0.37 -12.52
CA VAL A 255 24.83 -0.15 -12.85
C VAL A 255 24.99 -1.55 -12.33
N ASP A 256 25.24 -2.50 -13.24
CA ASP A 256 25.61 -3.87 -12.89
C ASP A 256 27.11 -3.95 -12.61
N LEU A 257 27.49 -4.44 -11.41
CA LEU A 257 28.87 -4.63 -11.01
C LEU A 257 29.29 -6.07 -11.30
N ALA A 258 30.24 -6.26 -12.20
CA ALA A 258 30.95 -7.53 -12.28
C ALA A 258 31.81 -7.72 -11.01
N ASN A 259 31.92 -8.95 -10.52
CA ASN A 259 32.40 -9.38 -9.19
C ASN A 259 33.69 -8.76 -8.60
N SER A 260 34.30 -7.77 -9.20
CA SER A 260 35.60 -7.22 -8.77
C SER A 260 35.80 -5.70 -8.88
N GLU A 261 34.84 -4.94 -9.39
CA GLU A 261 35.06 -3.50 -9.58
C GLU A 261 34.12 -2.65 -8.72
N ARG A 262 34.65 -2.03 -7.66
CA ARG A 262 34.01 -0.87 -7.00
C ARG A 262 34.11 0.34 -7.93
N ARG A 263 33.20 0.48 -8.86
CA ARG A 263 33.08 1.74 -9.61
C ARG A 263 32.41 2.78 -8.73
N VAL A 264 33.14 3.87 -8.49
CA VAL A 264 32.54 5.09 -7.91
C VAL A 264 31.56 5.62 -8.95
N PHE A 265 30.28 5.64 -8.61
CA PHE A 265 29.23 6.17 -9.45
C PHE A 265 29.45 7.67 -9.61
N SER A 266 29.80 8.13 -10.80
CA SER A 266 29.90 9.55 -11.09
C SER A 266 28.50 10.11 -11.30
N LEU A 267 28.05 10.96 -10.36
CA LEU A 267 26.73 11.58 -10.35
C LEU A 267 26.55 12.75 -11.30
N MET A 268 27.59 13.19 -11.94
CA MET A 268 27.61 14.48 -12.61
C MET A 268 26.55 14.66 -13.70
N ASN A 269 25.91 13.58 -14.15
CA ASN A 269 24.86 13.64 -15.17
C ASN A 269 23.75 12.59 -14.96
N CYS A 270 23.52 12.12 -13.73
CA CYS A 270 22.42 11.20 -13.50
C CYS A 270 21.08 11.95 -13.52
N PRO A 271 20.16 11.62 -14.43
CA PRO A 271 18.87 12.31 -14.55
C PRO A 271 17.95 12.08 -13.36
N ALA A 272 18.31 11.15 -12.46
CA ALA A 272 17.56 10.89 -11.24
C ALA A 272 17.91 11.84 -10.09
N TYR A 273 19.03 12.55 -10.11
CA TYR A 273 19.51 13.40 -8.98
C TYR A 273 19.61 12.65 -7.64
N PRO A 274 20.23 11.46 -7.56
CA PRO A 274 20.21 10.63 -6.38
C PRO A 274 21.03 11.23 -5.23
N ASP A 275 20.62 10.92 -4.00
CA ASP A 275 21.39 11.22 -2.79
C ASP A 275 21.83 9.97 -2.02
N VAL A 276 21.34 8.79 -2.42
CA VAL A 276 21.78 7.48 -1.97
C VAL A 276 21.88 6.49 -3.13
N GLN A 277 22.72 5.47 -2.96
CA GLN A 277 22.85 4.32 -3.84
C GLN A 277 22.28 3.09 -3.15
N LEU A 278 21.31 2.43 -3.74
CA LEU A 278 20.76 1.19 -3.22
C LEU A 278 21.41 0.01 -3.93
N MET A 279 22.23 -0.75 -3.21
CA MET A 279 22.87 -1.95 -3.69
C MET A 279 21.99 -3.17 -3.46
N VAL A 280 21.73 -3.92 -4.50
CA VAL A 280 20.99 -5.19 -4.46
C VAL A 280 21.91 -6.29 -4.94
N LYS A 281 21.96 -7.40 -4.19
CA LYS A 281 22.66 -8.61 -4.55
C LYS A 281 21.65 -9.72 -4.77
N ASN A 282 21.65 -10.34 -5.95
CA ASN A 282 20.77 -11.45 -6.25
C ASN A 282 21.32 -12.79 -5.72
N ARG A 283 20.52 -13.86 -5.82
CA ARG A 283 20.88 -15.21 -5.39
C ARG A 283 22.13 -15.76 -6.09
N ASN A 284 22.38 -15.32 -7.32
CA ASN A 284 23.55 -15.73 -8.12
C ASN A 284 24.82 -14.93 -7.78
N GLY A 285 24.74 -14.00 -6.84
CA GLY A 285 25.85 -13.15 -6.43
C GLY A 285 26.11 -11.94 -7.33
N ALA A 286 25.31 -11.72 -8.38
CA ALA A 286 25.36 -10.50 -9.17
C ALA A 286 24.89 -9.28 -8.36
N ILE A 287 25.52 -8.15 -8.60
CA ILE A 287 25.22 -6.90 -7.85
C ILE A 287 24.74 -5.84 -8.83
N ARG A 288 23.61 -5.21 -8.50
CA ARG A 288 23.07 -4.04 -9.20
C ARG A 288 22.92 -2.88 -8.23
N ILE A 289 23.29 -1.68 -8.70
CA ILE A 289 23.17 -0.43 -7.94
C ILE A 289 22.10 0.44 -8.58
N TYR A 290 21.14 0.89 -7.76
CA TYR A 290 20.06 1.78 -8.13
C TYR A 290 20.32 3.17 -7.55
N PRO A 291 20.27 4.26 -8.38
CA PRO A 291 20.36 5.63 -7.91
C PRO A 291 19.03 6.02 -7.25
N CYS A 292 18.99 6.17 -5.93
CA CYS A 292 17.78 6.37 -5.16
C CYS A 292 17.78 7.67 -4.35
N HIS A 293 16.67 7.94 -3.66
CA HIS A 293 16.46 9.10 -2.80
C HIS A 293 16.08 8.64 -1.40
N LEU A 294 16.85 9.08 -0.41
CA LEU A 294 16.58 8.75 0.99
C LEU A 294 15.20 9.23 1.42
N ALA A 295 14.78 10.40 0.92
CA ALA A 295 13.45 10.94 1.18
C ALA A 295 12.33 9.96 0.82
N VAL A 296 12.50 9.17 -0.24
CA VAL A 296 11.52 8.15 -0.67
C VAL A 296 11.73 6.82 0.06
N LEU A 297 13.00 6.38 0.23
CA LEU A 297 13.29 5.12 0.92
C LEU A 297 12.80 5.13 2.37
N ASN A 298 12.82 6.30 3.04
CA ASN A 298 12.27 6.48 4.39
C ASN A 298 10.76 6.23 4.51
N ARG A 299 10.06 5.97 3.41
CA ARG A 299 8.70 5.46 3.44
C ARG A 299 8.64 4.08 4.10
N ALA A 300 9.64 3.22 3.85
CA ALA A 300 9.78 1.95 4.56
C ALA A 300 10.38 2.18 5.95
N GLU A 301 9.70 1.63 6.97
CA GLU A 301 10.12 1.81 8.38
C GLU A 301 11.54 1.28 8.62
N TYR A 302 11.97 0.25 7.90
CA TYR A 302 13.32 -0.28 7.92
C TYR A 302 14.39 0.80 7.67
N PHE A 303 14.23 1.57 6.58
CA PHE A 303 15.17 2.66 6.27
C PHE A 303 15.02 3.83 7.24
N LYS A 304 13.79 4.15 7.62
CA LYS A 304 13.50 5.23 8.57
C LYS A 304 14.18 4.98 9.92
N VAL A 305 14.11 3.77 10.47
CA VAL A 305 14.78 3.37 11.71
C VAL A 305 16.30 3.45 11.56
N MET A 306 16.85 3.01 10.41
CA MET A 306 18.27 3.08 10.11
C MET A 306 18.81 4.51 10.14
N PHE A 307 18.04 5.51 9.73
CA PHE A 307 18.46 6.90 9.69
C PHE A 307 17.98 7.74 10.89
N THR A 308 17.03 7.25 11.68
CA THR A 308 16.62 7.89 12.94
C THR A 308 17.63 7.61 14.05
N ASN A 309 18.16 6.39 14.10
CA ASN A 309 19.16 5.98 15.09
C ASN A 309 20.59 6.26 14.63
N ASP A 310 21.57 6.13 15.53
CA ASP A 310 22.99 6.45 15.24
C ASP A 310 23.74 5.29 14.56
N PHE A 311 23.17 4.80 13.44
CA PHE A 311 23.83 3.82 12.60
C PHE A 311 24.92 4.45 11.72
N LYS A 312 25.83 3.62 11.23
CA LYS A 312 26.95 4.02 10.38
C LYS A 312 26.48 4.69 9.08
N GLU A 313 25.37 4.26 8.54
CA GLU A 313 24.73 4.77 7.33
C GLU A 313 24.33 6.23 7.49
N LYS A 314 23.66 6.59 8.59
CA LYS A 314 23.31 7.97 8.93
C LYS A 314 24.56 8.86 9.05
N VAL A 315 25.57 8.40 9.76
CA VAL A 315 26.83 9.16 9.94
C VAL A 315 27.51 9.41 8.59
N THR A 316 27.51 8.40 7.72
CA THR A 316 28.10 8.51 6.37
C THR A 316 27.29 9.47 5.49
N TYR A 317 25.96 9.41 5.55
CA TYR A 317 25.07 10.31 4.81
C TYR A 317 25.25 11.77 5.25
N ILE A 318 25.27 12.03 6.54
CA ILE A 318 25.47 13.39 7.08
C ILE A 318 26.84 13.95 6.67
N LYS A 319 27.90 13.13 6.73
CA LYS A 319 29.24 13.55 6.28
C LYS A 319 29.24 13.88 4.79
N ALA A 320 28.59 13.08 3.94
CA ALA A 320 28.49 13.34 2.52
C ALA A 320 27.72 14.64 2.21
N LYS A 321 26.66 14.95 2.98
CA LYS A 321 25.88 16.18 2.86
C LYS A 321 26.71 17.44 3.17
N HIS A 322 27.62 17.38 4.14
CA HIS A 322 28.44 18.53 4.56
C HIS A 322 29.68 18.80 3.68
N VAL A 323 30.05 17.87 2.80
CA VAL A 323 31.13 18.08 1.82
C VAL A 323 30.59 18.84 0.61
N THR A 324 30.12 20.05 0.83
CA THR A 324 29.77 21.01 -0.22
C THR A 324 31.02 21.66 -0.73
N GLY A 325 31.43 21.33 -1.93
CA GLY A 325 32.46 22.06 -2.63
C GLY A 325 33.50 21.18 -3.34
N LYS A 326 33.25 20.90 -4.59
CA LYS A 326 34.03 20.18 -5.59
C LYS A 326 33.83 18.66 -5.67
N TYR A 327 33.03 18.26 -6.62
CA TYR A 327 33.12 17.17 -7.62
C TYR A 327 33.56 15.75 -7.17
N ASN A 328 33.55 15.40 -5.89
CA ASN A 328 33.82 14.04 -5.43
C ASN A 328 32.97 13.65 -4.22
N SER A 329 31.69 14.02 -4.20
CA SER A 329 30.79 13.53 -3.15
C SER A 329 30.54 12.03 -3.36
N ILE A 330 31.14 11.23 -2.49
CA ILE A 330 30.80 9.81 -2.37
C ILE A 330 29.35 9.75 -1.91
N ILE A 331 28.45 9.27 -2.78
CA ILE A 331 27.07 9.03 -2.36
C ILE A 331 27.08 7.85 -1.40
N PRO A 332 26.37 7.95 -0.27
CA PRO A 332 26.19 6.84 0.66
C PRO A 332 25.55 5.65 -0.05
N GLN A 333 26.07 4.48 0.23
CA GLN A 333 25.56 3.22 -0.29
C GLN A 333 24.78 2.52 0.81
N LEU A 334 23.54 2.16 0.49
CA LEU A 334 22.66 1.32 1.30
C LEU A 334 22.58 -0.06 0.67
N THR A 335 22.39 -1.08 1.49
CA THR A 335 22.24 -2.45 0.99
C THR A 335 20.82 -2.93 1.28
N LEU A 336 20.11 -3.36 0.24
CA LEU A 336 18.87 -4.07 0.39
C LEU A 336 19.16 -5.54 0.76
N PRO A 337 18.35 -6.21 1.58
CA PRO A 337 18.43 -7.65 1.76
C PRO A 337 18.48 -8.40 0.42
N ASN A 338 19.21 -9.50 0.35
CA ASN A 338 19.41 -10.24 -0.90
C ASN A 338 18.08 -10.65 -1.53
N CYS A 339 17.85 -10.22 -2.74
CA CYS A 339 16.64 -10.53 -3.52
C CYS A 339 16.92 -10.46 -5.03
N GLU A 340 16.03 -11.02 -5.83
CA GLU A 340 16.12 -10.85 -7.29
C GLU A 340 15.91 -9.40 -7.68
N PHE A 341 16.49 -8.98 -8.81
CA PHE A 341 16.43 -7.58 -9.25
C PHE A 341 14.99 -7.14 -9.55
N GLU A 342 14.18 -8.03 -10.09
CA GLU A 342 12.76 -7.81 -10.37
C GLU A 342 11.97 -7.52 -9.09
N VAL A 343 12.29 -8.23 -8.00
CA VAL A 343 11.67 -8.01 -6.68
C VAL A 343 12.07 -6.63 -6.13
N ALA A 344 13.35 -6.27 -6.21
CA ALA A 344 13.81 -4.94 -5.82
C ALA A 344 13.13 -3.82 -6.63
N GLU A 345 12.94 -4.03 -7.93
CA GLU A 345 12.25 -3.07 -8.79
C GLU A 345 10.75 -2.93 -8.46
N ILE A 346 10.08 -4.03 -8.08
CA ILE A 346 8.70 -3.98 -7.58
C ILE A 346 8.64 -3.15 -6.29
N ILE A 347 9.54 -3.39 -5.33
CA ILE A 347 9.61 -2.60 -4.10
C ILE A 347 9.86 -1.11 -4.39
N LEU A 348 10.77 -0.79 -5.31
CA LEU A 348 11.04 0.60 -5.66
C LEU A 348 9.83 1.26 -6.32
N ARG A 349 9.13 0.59 -7.25
CA ARG A 349 7.88 1.12 -7.83
C ARG A 349 6.82 1.37 -6.75
N TYR A 350 6.73 0.48 -5.76
CA TYR A 350 5.84 0.68 -4.62
C TYR A 350 6.25 1.89 -3.78
N LEU A 351 7.52 2.01 -3.39
CA LEU A 351 7.98 3.12 -2.55
C LEU A 351 7.82 4.49 -3.23
N TYR A 352 8.13 4.59 -4.51
CA TYR A 352 8.07 5.85 -5.28
C TYR A 352 6.68 6.24 -5.75
N ALA A 353 5.87 5.26 -6.16
CA ALA A 353 4.63 5.51 -6.89
C ALA A 353 3.44 4.74 -6.34
N ASP A 354 3.58 4.07 -5.21
CA ASP A 354 2.53 3.21 -4.64
C ASP A 354 1.98 2.17 -5.64
N ASN A 355 2.84 1.72 -6.56
CA ASN A 355 2.45 0.71 -7.53
C ASN A 355 2.32 -0.65 -6.85
N THR A 356 1.19 -1.29 -7.05
CA THR A 356 0.81 -2.57 -6.43
C THR A 356 0.76 -3.73 -7.42
N ASP A 357 1.24 -3.52 -8.65
CA ASP A 357 1.33 -4.56 -9.68
C ASP A 357 2.46 -5.53 -9.33
N ILE A 358 2.11 -6.62 -8.68
CA ILE A 358 3.03 -7.70 -8.33
C ILE A 358 2.67 -8.92 -9.16
N PRO A 359 3.54 -9.38 -10.08
CA PRO A 359 3.33 -10.65 -10.77
C PRO A 359 3.31 -11.79 -9.74
N TRP A 360 2.36 -12.71 -9.86
CA TRP A 360 2.16 -13.79 -8.89
C TRP A 360 3.42 -14.62 -8.62
N MET A 361 4.31 -14.77 -9.60
CA MET A 361 5.56 -15.51 -9.49
C MET A 361 6.58 -14.87 -8.52
N TYR A 362 6.47 -13.57 -8.26
CA TYR A 362 7.30 -12.83 -7.31
C TYR A 362 6.59 -12.55 -5.98
N ALA A 363 5.32 -12.96 -5.84
CA ALA A 363 4.49 -12.58 -4.69
C ALA A 363 5.10 -13.08 -3.35
N VAL A 364 5.68 -14.27 -3.32
CA VAL A 364 6.35 -14.81 -2.12
C VAL A 364 7.61 -14.03 -1.80
N ASP A 365 8.46 -13.77 -2.79
CA ASP A 365 9.70 -13.01 -2.57
C ASP A 365 9.41 -11.56 -2.16
N VAL A 366 8.36 -10.94 -2.72
CA VAL A 366 7.90 -9.61 -2.30
C VAL A 366 7.34 -9.64 -0.88
N LEU A 367 6.58 -10.67 -0.53
CA LEU A 367 6.03 -10.85 0.82
C LEU A 367 7.14 -10.93 1.87
N LEU A 368 8.14 -11.76 1.64
CA LEU A 368 9.31 -11.93 2.53
C LEU A 368 10.11 -10.63 2.66
N LEU A 369 10.33 -9.93 1.55
CA LEU A 369 11.08 -8.67 1.58
C LEU A 369 10.27 -7.56 2.25
N ALA A 370 8.95 -7.51 2.04
CA ALA A 370 8.05 -6.56 2.71
C ALA A 370 8.03 -6.76 4.23
N ASP A 371 8.11 -8.01 4.70
CA ASP A 371 8.24 -8.33 6.13
C ASP A 371 9.54 -7.76 6.71
N ILE A 372 10.68 -7.98 6.05
CA ILE A 372 11.98 -7.43 6.47
C ILE A 372 11.96 -5.89 6.46
N LEU A 373 11.29 -5.28 5.48
CA LEU A 373 11.19 -3.83 5.34
C LEU A 373 10.15 -3.21 6.28
N LEU A 374 9.40 -4.02 7.03
CA LEU A 374 8.30 -3.61 7.92
C LEU A 374 7.20 -2.86 7.16
N GLU A 375 6.85 -3.36 5.97
CA GLU A 375 5.81 -2.81 5.09
C GLU A 375 4.55 -3.67 5.13
N ASP A 376 3.74 -3.53 6.18
CA ASP A 376 2.53 -4.35 6.42
C ASP A 376 1.53 -4.28 5.27
N ARG A 377 1.36 -3.09 4.66
CA ARG A 377 0.46 -2.93 3.52
C ARG A 377 0.91 -3.75 2.31
N LEU A 378 2.21 -3.79 2.03
CA LEU A 378 2.75 -4.58 0.93
C LEU A 378 2.67 -6.07 1.23
N LYS A 379 2.84 -6.49 2.51
CA LYS A 379 2.58 -7.87 2.97
C LYS A 379 1.14 -8.28 2.66
N THR A 380 0.16 -7.43 3.00
CA THR A 380 -1.26 -7.68 2.73
C THR A 380 -1.53 -7.83 1.24
N ILE A 381 -0.96 -6.95 0.39
CA ILE A 381 -1.14 -7.01 -1.06
C ILE A 381 -0.55 -8.31 -1.62
N ALA A 382 0.68 -8.64 -1.26
CA ALA A 382 1.35 -9.86 -1.72
C ALA A 382 0.60 -11.12 -1.28
N SER A 383 0.15 -11.20 -0.02
CA SER A 383 -0.65 -12.32 0.48
C SER A 383 -1.99 -12.46 -0.24
N THR A 384 -2.62 -11.34 -0.61
CA THR A 384 -3.85 -11.34 -1.40
C THR A 384 -3.62 -11.96 -2.79
N ILE A 385 -2.53 -11.59 -3.45
CA ILE A 385 -2.17 -12.14 -4.76
C ILE A 385 -1.91 -13.65 -4.66
N ILE A 386 -1.19 -14.09 -3.63
CA ILE A 386 -0.93 -15.52 -3.36
C ILE A 386 -2.25 -16.29 -3.24
N THR A 387 -3.20 -15.78 -2.47
CA THR A 387 -4.46 -16.48 -2.19
C THR A 387 -5.49 -16.41 -3.32
N GLN A 388 -5.36 -15.48 -4.25
CA GLN A 388 -6.31 -15.28 -5.36
C GLN A 388 -5.81 -15.81 -6.72
N SER A 389 -4.48 -16.01 -6.89
CA SER A 389 -3.93 -16.50 -8.15
C SER A 389 -4.14 -18.00 -8.32
N LYS A 390 -4.85 -18.37 -9.36
CA LYS A 390 -5.02 -19.78 -9.74
C LYS A 390 -3.72 -20.43 -10.18
N GLU A 391 -2.85 -19.66 -10.84
CA GLU A 391 -1.54 -20.09 -11.31
C GLU A 391 -0.62 -20.42 -10.14
N PHE A 392 -0.66 -19.60 -9.08
CA PHE A 392 0.08 -19.81 -7.86
C PHE A 392 -0.31 -21.14 -7.19
N ILE A 393 -1.61 -21.36 -6.99
CA ILE A 393 -2.17 -22.57 -6.36
C ILE A 393 -1.76 -23.87 -7.10
N GLN A 394 -1.59 -23.80 -8.42
CA GLN A 394 -1.17 -24.97 -9.22
C GLN A 394 0.32 -25.29 -9.10
N GLN A 395 1.16 -24.32 -8.74
CA GLN A 395 2.61 -24.46 -8.75
C GLN A 395 3.24 -24.62 -7.37
N TYR A 396 2.58 -24.12 -6.33
CA TYR A 396 3.09 -24.15 -4.96
C TYR A 396 2.35 -25.16 -4.10
N ASN A 397 3.09 -25.83 -3.21
CA ASN A 397 2.50 -26.73 -2.23
C ASN A 397 1.81 -25.92 -1.13
N VAL A 398 0.58 -26.28 -0.79
CA VAL A 398 -0.21 -25.62 0.27
C VAL A 398 0.49 -25.64 1.63
N PHE A 399 1.24 -26.71 1.92
CA PHE A 399 1.98 -26.80 3.19
C PHE A 399 3.15 -25.82 3.26
N ASP A 400 3.82 -25.53 2.12
CA ASP A 400 4.84 -24.48 2.08
C ASP A 400 4.24 -23.10 2.36
N VAL A 401 3.03 -22.83 1.85
CA VAL A 401 2.29 -21.59 2.14
C VAL A 401 1.91 -21.52 3.61
N LEU A 402 1.48 -22.64 4.21
CA LEU A 402 1.16 -22.72 5.63
C LEU A 402 2.38 -22.44 6.52
N TYR A 403 3.51 -23.08 6.23
CA TYR A 403 4.73 -22.85 7.01
C TYR A 403 5.24 -21.42 6.87
N LEU A 404 5.16 -20.87 5.67
CA LEU A 404 5.47 -19.45 5.42
C LEU A 404 4.55 -18.54 6.25
N SER A 405 3.23 -18.83 6.31
CA SER A 405 2.29 -18.02 7.08
C SER A 405 2.65 -17.96 8.57
N TRP A 406 3.14 -19.08 9.10
CA TRP A 406 3.57 -19.18 10.49
C TRP A 406 4.88 -18.45 10.76
N GLU A 407 5.80 -18.46 9.81
CA GLU A 407 7.09 -17.77 9.93
C GLU A 407 6.92 -16.24 9.97
N ILE A 408 6.07 -15.71 9.11
CA ILE A 408 5.90 -14.26 8.95
C ILE A 408 4.64 -13.69 9.65
N GLY A 409 3.84 -14.55 10.29
CA GLY A 409 2.65 -14.13 11.04
C GLY A 409 1.53 -13.55 10.16
N VAL A 410 1.23 -14.17 9.01
CA VAL A 410 0.16 -13.73 8.11
C VAL A 410 -1.03 -14.68 8.17
N GLU A 411 -2.02 -14.34 8.99
CA GLU A 411 -3.24 -15.11 9.23
C GLU A 411 -4.01 -15.44 7.93
N ARG A 412 -4.06 -14.52 6.97
CA ARG A 412 -4.73 -14.75 5.68
C ARG A 412 -4.20 -16.00 4.95
N LEU A 413 -2.88 -16.22 4.96
CA LEU A 413 -2.26 -17.39 4.32
C LEU A 413 -2.56 -18.67 5.10
N GLU A 414 -2.62 -18.60 6.43
CA GLU A 414 -2.97 -19.71 7.31
C GLU A 414 -4.41 -20.16 7.04
N GLN A 415 -5.36 -19.24 7.05
CA GLN A 415 -6.76 -19.49 6.74
C GLN A 415 -6.96 -20.03 5.31
N PHE A 416 -6.22 -19.49 4.35
CA PHE A 416 -6.23 -20.00 2.97
C PHE A 416 -5.75 -21.46 2.92
N ALA A 417 -4.65 -21.79 3.60
CA ALA A 417 -4.09 -23.15 3.62
C ALA A 417 -5.04 -24.13 4.33
N ALA A 418 -5.61 -23.75 5.48
CA ALA A 418 -6.59 -24.56 6.20
C ALA A 418 -7.83 -24.85 5.35
N LYS A 419 -8.36 -23.84 4.67
CA LYS A 419 -9.48 -23.97 3.74
C LYS A 419 -9.15 -24.92 2.58
N PHE A 420 -7.97 -24.77 1.98
CA PHE A 420 -7.53 -25.64 0.88
C PHE A 420 -7.43 -27.10 1.34
N ILE A 421 -6.81 -27.33 2.52
CA ILE A 421 -6.69 -28.66 3.13
C ILE A 421 -8.07 -29.27 3.39
N ALA A 422 -9.02 -28.50 3.94
CA ALA A 422 -10.39 -29.00 4.20
C ALA A 422 -11.11 -29.42 2.91
N ILE A 423 -10.98 -28.61 1.83
CA ILE A 423 -11.61 -28.92 0.55
C ILE A 423 -11.01 -30.19 -0.08
N HIS A 424 -9.69 -30.35 -0.01
CA HIS A 424 -8.94 -31.44 -0.62
C HIS A 424 -8.52 -32.55 0.37
N LEU A 425 -9.19 -32.65 1.53
CA LEU A 425 -8.79 -33.55 2.61
C LEU A 425 -8.65 -35.01 2.16
N GLN A 426 -9.56 -35.49 1.31
CA GLN A 426 -9.54 -36.88 0.82
C GLN A 426 -8.30 -37.19 -0.05
N GLU A 427 -7.77 -36.18 -0.75
CA GLU A 427 -6.56 -36.28 -1.57
C GLU A 427 -5.30 -36.21 -0.70
N LEU A 428 -5.31 -35.29 0.26
CA LEU A 428 -4.18 -34.97 1.15
C LEU A 428 -4.06 -35.91 2.36
N TYR A 429 -5.11 -36.70 2.67
CA TYR A 429 -5.15 -37.57 3.86
C TYR A 429 -3.95 -38.52 3.99
N LYS A 430 -3.38 -38.98 2.85
CA LYS A 430 -2.23 -39.88 2.82
C LYS A 430 -0.89 -39.14 2.71
N ASP A 431 -0.91 -37.84 2.54
CA ASP A 431 0.31 -37.04 2.45
C ASP A 431 0.94 -36.94 3.86
N PRO A 432 2.23 -37.29 4.01
CA PRO A 432 2.90 -37.18 5.32
C PRO A 432 2.97 -35.73 5.83
N GLU A 433 2.89 -34.74 4.94
CA GLU A 433 2.99 -33.33 5.32
C GLU A 433 1.78 -32.85 6.13
N ILE A 434 0.56 -33.44 5.95
CA ILE A 434 -0.58 -33.08 6.79
C ILE A 434 -0.34 -33.45 8.26
N LYS A 435 0.26 -34.62 8.52
CA LYS A 435 0.61 -35.04 9.88
C LYS A 435 1.67 -34.13 10.50
N ARG A 436 2.66 -33.77 9.69
CA ARG A 436 3.73 -32.84 10.10
C ARG A 436 3.15 -31.46 10.43
N ALA A 437 2.26 -30.93 9.60
CA ALA A 437 1.62 -29.64 9.81
C ALA A 437 0.80 -29.62 11.12
N ILE A 438 -0.02 -30.64 11.37
CA ILE A 438 -0.80 -30.77 12.61
C ILE A 438 0.11 -30.86 13.83
N MET A 439 1.18 -31.66 13.76
CA MET A 439 2.16 -31.77 14.86
C MET A 439 2.87 -30.44 15.12
N LEU A 440 3.27 -29.70 14.08
CA LEU A 440 3.88 -28.37 14.26
C LEU A 440 2.89 -27.38 14.84
N SER A 441 1.62 -27.40 14.40
CA SER A 441 0.58 -26.55 14.97
C SER A 441 0.36 -26.84 16.45
N SER A 442 0.29 -28.11 16.87
CA SER A 442 0.14 -28.49 18.28
C SER A 442 1.32 -27.99 19.15
N GLN A 443 2.54 -27.99 18.63
CA GLN A 443 3.72 -27.50 19.34
C GLN A 443 3.74 -25.97 19.50
N ARG A 444 3.14 -25.22 18.56
CA ARG A 444 3.03 -23.76 18.65
C ARG A 444 2.17 -23.33 19.83
N ILE A 445 1.12 -24.08 20.14
CA ILE A 445 0.21 -23.80 21.27
C ILE A 445 0.89 -24.06 22.61
N SER A 446 1.74 -25.07 22.73
CA SER A 446 2.46 -25.36 23.98
C SER A 446 3.35 -24.21 24.45
N LEU A 447 3.69 -23.27 23.56
CA LEU A 447 4.43 -22.05 23.86
C LEU A 447 3.50 -20.87 24.25
N ARG A 448 2.18 -20.98 23.96
CA ARG A 448 1.16 -19.99 24.33
C ARG A 448 0.33 -20.60 25.44
N GLN A 449 0.32 -20.22 26.60
CA GLN A 449 -0.36 -20.76 27.81
C GLN A 449 -1.88 -21.04 27.68
N GLU A 450 -2.45 -21.12 26.49
CA GLU A 450 -3.86 -21.48 26.24
C GLU A 450 -3.93 -22.94 25.81
N THR A 451 -4.61 -23.71 26.61
CA THR A 451 -4.70 -25.17 26.55
C THR A 451 -5.88 -25.62 25.70
N ASP A 452 -5.76 -26.76 25.11
CA ASP A 452 -6.78 -27.70 24.62
C ASP A 452 -7.19 -27.63 23.14
N THR A 453 -6.71 -26.71 22.31
CA THR A 453 -7.06 -26.67 20.89
C THR A 453 -5.81 -26.65 19.98
N ILE A 454 -5.92 -27.26 18.81
CA ILE A 454 -4.90 -27.19 17.74
C ILE A 454 -5.47 -26.27 16.66
N GLU A 455 -4.97 -25.03 16.58
CA GLU A 455 -5.50 -23.98 15.69
C GLU A 455 -5.76 -24.50 14.26
N LEU A 456 -4.78 -25.18 13.65
CA LEU A 456 -4.97 -25.73 12.29
C LEU A 456 -6.11 -26.76 12.21
N VAL A 457 -6.29 -27.58 13.24
CA VAL A 457 -7.37 -28.58 13.27
C VAL A 457 -8.72 -27.91 13.37
N ASP A 458 -8.84 -26.90 14.23
CA ASP A 458 -10.08 -26.14 14.41
C ASP A 458 -10.45 -25.38 13.15
N ASP A 459 -9.48 -24.76 12.49
CA ASP A 459 -9.68 -24.12 11.19
C ASP A 459 -10.14 -25.13 10.11
N ILE A 460 -9.52 -26.31 10.05
CA ILE A 460 -9.93 -27.35 9.11
C ILE A 460 -11.37 -27.79 9.42
N ARG A 461 -11.73 -28.04 10.69
CA ARG A 461 -13.09 -28.40 11.14
C ARG A 461 -14.10 -27.33 10.72
N TYR A 462 -13.77 -26.06 10.97
CA TYR A 462 -14.59 -24.93 10.54
C TYR A 462 -14.83 -24.92 9.02
N TYR A 463 -13.78 -25.10 8.22
CA TYR A 463 -13.93 -25.14 6.77
C TYR A 463 -14.59 -26.40 6.23
N LEU A 464 -14.56 -27.53 6.95
CA LEU A 464 -15.36 -28.71 6.62
C LEU A 464 -16.85 -28.45 6.81
N LEU A 465 -17.27 -27.80 7.93
CA LEU A 465 -18.64 -27.35 8.12
C LEU A 465 -19.10 -26.48 6.93
N ARG A 466 -18.29 -25.48 6.57
CA ARG A 466 -18.58 -24.58 5.44
C ARG A 466 -18.64 -25.29 4.08
N LYS A 467 -17.79 -26.30 3.85
CA LYS A 467 -17.76 -27.11 2.63
C LYS A 467 -19.10 -27.81 2.38
N TYR A 468 -19.73 -28.29 3.45
CA TYR A 468 -21.02 -28.97 3.42
C TYR A 468 -22.21 -28.06 3.70
N SER A 469 -21.96 -26.76 3.94
CA SER A 469 -22.97 -25.74 4.27
C SER A 469 -23.74 -26.07 5.56
N PHE A 470 -23.05 -26.61 6.56
CA PHE A 470 -23.58 -26.91 7.88
C PHE A 470 -23.23 -25.83 8.89
N GLU A 471 -24.17 -25.60 9.83
CA GLU A 471 -23.91 -24.91 11.08
C GLU A 471 -23.71 -25.95 12.20
N PRO A 472 -23.08 -25.61 13.35
CA PRO A 472 -22.89 -26.55 14.44
C PRO A 472 -24.18 -27.21 14.93
N ASP A 473 -25.30 -26.47 15.00
CA ASP A 473 -26.62 -26.97 15.41
C ASP A 473 -27.15 -28.04 14.42
N ASP A 474 -26.86 -27.93 13.14
CA ASP A 474 -27.25 -28.92 12.12
C ASP A 474 -26.58 -30.27 12.39
N VAL A 475 -25.32 -30.25 12.81
CA VAL A 475 -24.56 -31.47 13.11
C VAL A 475 -25.18 -32.23 14.28
N GLU A 476 -25.57 -31.52 15.38
CA GLU A 476 -26.28 -32.14 16.52
C GLU A 476 -27.62 -32.76 16.11
N LEU A 477 -28.35 -32.09 15.21
CA LEU A 477 -29.62 -32.61 14.70
C LEU A 477 -29.40 -33.87 13.87
N PHE A 478 -28.37 -33.89 13.00
CA PHE A 478 -28.06 -35.03 12.13
C PHE A 478 -27.51 -36.24 12.91
N GLU A 479 -26.79 -36.02 14.01
CA GLU A 479 -26.32 -37.10 14.91
C GLU A 479 -27.45 -37.88 15.54
N ASN A 480 -28.58 -37.23 15.78
CA ASN A 480 -29.78 -37.82 16.39
C ASN A 480 -30.78 -38.35 15.36
N GLN A 481 -30.45 -38.33 14.04
CA GLN A 481 -31.34 -38.75 12.97
C GLN A 481 -31.02 -40.16 12.50
N ASP A 482 -32.04 -41.05 12.49
CA ASP A 482 -31.93 -42.44 12.05
C ASP A 482 -32.14 -42.66 10.54
N ASP A 483 -32.65 -41.68 9.80
CA ASP A 483 -32.92 -41.77 8.36
C ASP A 483 -31.66 -41.62 7.56
N LEU A 484 -31.03 -42.76 7.19
CA LEU A 484 -29.79 -42.82 6.41
C LEU A 484 -29.94 -42.25 5.00
N GLU A 485 -31.14 -42.32 4.40
CA GLU A 485 -31.36 -41.81 3.03
C GLU A 485 -31.40 -40.27 3.07
N TYR A 486 -32.05 -39.70 4.06
CA TYR A 486 -32.04 -38.27 4.32
C TYR A 486 -30.63 -37.75 4.63
N LEU A 487 -29.90 -38.43 5.51
CA LEU A 487 -28.51 -38.03 5.88
C LEU A 487 -27.56 -38.09 4.65
N LYS A 488 -27.76 -39.02 3.76
CA LYS A 488 -27.00 -39.09 2.51
C LYS A 488 -27.38 -37.94 1.57
N GLN A 489 -28.66 -37.62 1.47
CA GLN A 489 -29.16 -36.57 0.58
C GLN A 489 -28.69 -35.18 0.99
N VAL A 490 -28.56 -34.89 2.29
CA VAL A 490 -28.04 -33.64 2.81
C VAL A 490 -26.50 -33.57 2.85
N GLY A 491 -25.78 -34.66 2.51
CA GLY A 491 -24.31 -34.70 2.48
C GLY A 491 -23.63 -34.97 3.82
N TYR A 492 -24.40 -35.32 4.87
CA TYR A 492 -23.86 -35.54 6.21
C TYR A 492 -22.93 -36.77 6.31
N LEU A 493 -23.17 -37.79 5.51
CA LEU A 493 -22.32 -38.99 5.49
C LEU A 493 -20.91 -38.70 4.95
N GLU A 494 -20.82 -37.83 3.95
CA GLU A 494 -19.54 -37.36 3.40
C GLU A 494 -18.82 -36.46 4.41
N TYR A 495 -19.53 -35.56 5.08
CA TYR A 495 -18.98 -34.76 6.17
C TYR A 495 -18.40 -35.64 7.29
N ARG A 496 -19.17 -36.63 7.79
CA ARG A 496 -18.69 -37.59 8.81
C ARG A 496 -17.46 -38.37 8.35
N LYS A 497 -17.40 -38.71 7.06
CA LYS A 497 -16.23 -39.39 6.49
C LYS A 497 -15.00 -38.49 6.54
N ASP A 498 -15.12 -37.24 6.15
CA ASP A 498 -14.01 -36.28 6.17
C ASP A 498 -13.57 -35.99 7.61
N MET A 499 -14.51 -35.79 8.55
CA MET A 499 -14.21 -35.66 9.98
C MET A 499 -13.50 -36.89 10.55
N GLY A 500 -13.98 -38.09 10.23
CA GLY A 500 -13.32 -39.34 10.66
C GLY A 500 -11.91 -39.53 10.09
N MET A 501 -11.60 -38.95 8.93
CA MET A 501 -10.22 -38.90 8.42
C MET A 501 -9.33 -38.02 9.29
N LEU A 502 -9.83 -36.85 9.69
CA LEU A 502 -9.10 -35.92 10.56
C LEU A 502 -8.87 -36.53 11.95
N ASP A 503 -9.90 -37.15 12.55
CA ASP A 503 -9.80 -37.83 13.84
C ASP A 503 -8.81 -39.02 13.81
N ASN A 504 -8.77 -39.77 12.70
CA ASN A 504 -7.78 -40.82 12.50
C ASN A 504 -6.35 -40.28 12.40
N ILE A 505 -6.14 -39.08 11.85
CA ILE A 505 -4.83 -38.44 11.84
C ILE A 505 -4.42 -38.09 13.27
N LEU A 506 -5.33 -37.47 14.04
CA LEU A 506 -5.08 -37.08 15.44
C LEU A 506 -4.77 -38.30 16.31
N ALA A 507 -5.57 -39.37 16.20
CA ALA A 507 -5.32 -40.63 16.93
C ALA A 507 -3.96 -41.24 16.59
N ASN A 508 -3.54 -41.20 15.32
CA ASN A 508 -2.21 -41.70 14.91
C ASN A 508 -1.05 -40.83 15.43
N LEU A 509 -1.31 -39.58 15.79
CA LEU A 509 -0.34 -38.63 16.35
C LEU A 509 -0.37 -38.63 17.89
N GLU A 510 -1.26 -39.43 18.51
CA GLU A 510 -1.49 -39.44 19.97
C GLU A 510 -1.87 -38.06 20.51
N LEU A 511 -2.62 -37.29 19.71
CA LEU A 511 -3.14 -35.97 20.07
C LEU A 511 -4.62 -36.10 20.46
N ASP A 512 -4.93 -35.81 21.72
CA ASP A 512 -6.29 -35.70 22.21
C ASP A 512 -6.76 -34.23 22.02
N VAL A 513 -7.81 -34.00 21.18
CA VAL A 513 -8.39 -32.70 20.89
C VAL A 513 -9.91 -32.79 20.88
#